data_65a94e3f3d32cf9ea5f5cd6bbc39fc84
#
_entry.id   65a94e3f3d32cf9ea5f5cd6bbc39fc84
#
_cell.length_a   1.000
_cell.length_b   1.000
_cell.length_c   1.000
_cell.angle_alpha   90.00
_cell.angle_beta   90.00
_cell.angle_gamma   90.00
#
_symmetry.space_group_name_H-M   'P 1'
#
loop_
_entity.id
_entity.type
_entity.pdbx_description
1 polymer ?
#
loop_
_entity_poly.entity_id
_entity_poly.type
_entity_poly.pdbx_seq_one_letter_code
_entity_poly.pdbx_strand_id
1 'polypeptide(L)'
;MLDIVSTRMLGQFGFLAKVFSIFEDLGISVDCVATSEVSISVSLDPSKIWSRELIQQELDHVVEELEKIAFVHLLQQRAIVSLIGNVRKSSLILEKAFHVLRRIGVNVQMISQGASKVNMSLIVHDSEAKLCVEALHQAFFEGDGDGDGDDRLTAEFDEENLRLEL
;
A
#
# COMPACT_ATOMS: atom_id res chain seq x y z
N MET A 1 5.28 4.74 -6.67
CA MET A 1 3.93 4.26 -6.99
C MET A 1 3.52 4.82 -8.35
N LEU A 2 2.93 4.02 -9.19
CA LEU A 2 2.35 4.42 -10.46
C LEU A 2 0.83 4.31 -10.38
N ASP A 3 0.13 5.33 -10.86
CA ASP A 3 -1.31 5.30 -11.05
C ASP A 3 -1.62 5.35 -12.55
N ILE A 4 -2.21 4.28 -13.07
CA ILE A 4 -2.43 4.02 -14.49
C ILE A 4 -3.92 4.10 -14.73
N VAL A 5 -4.37 5.11 -15.46
CA VAL A 5 -5.78 5.37 -15.72
C VAL A 5 -6.10 5.19 -17.20
N SER A 6 -7.05 4.34 -17.52
CA SER A 6 -7.48 4.16 -18.89
C SER A 6 -8.99 4.05 -19.00
N THR A 7 -9.61 5.03 -19.62
CA THR A 7 -11.05 4.98 -19.97
C THR A 7 -11.35 3.89 -21.01
N ARG A 8 -10.30 3.36 -21.67
CA ARG A 8 -10.42 2.25 -22.63
C ARG A 8 -10.51 0.88 -21.95
N MET A 9 -10.32 0.80 -20.62
CA MET A 9 -10.46 -0.46 -19.86
C MET A 9 -11.91 -0.97 -19.86
N LEU A 10 -12.88 -0.09 -19.90
CA LEU A 10 -14.30 -0.44 -19.93
C LEU A 10 -14.61 -1.34 -21.14
N GLY A 11 -14.91 -2.60 -20.85
CA GLY A 11 -15.27 -3.59 -21.86
C GLY A 11 -14.11 -4.16 -22.70
N GLN A 12 -12.84 -3.89 -22.36
CA GLN A 12 -11.69 -4.50 -23.02
C GLN A 12 -11.08 -5.63 -22.18
N PHE A 13 -10.87 -6.77 -22.84
CA PHE A 13 -10.17 -7.90 -22.23
C PHE A 13 -8.64 -7.71 -22.31
N GLY A 14 -7.94 -8.19 -21.28
CA GLY A 14 -6.47 -8.29 -21.29
C GLY A 14 -5.70 -7.00 -21.01
N PHE A 15 -6.33 -5.91 -20.56
CA PHE A 15 -5.60 -4.69 -20.22
C PHE A 15 -4.59 -4.93 -19.09
N LEU A 16 -5.00 -5.60 -18.00
CA LEU A 16 -4.09 -5.99 -16.91
C LEU A 16 -2.91 -6.81 -17.43
N ALA A 17 -3.17 -7.77 -18.31
CA ALA A 17 -2.11 -8.60 -18.90
C ALA A 17 -1.08 -7.75 -19.66
N LYS A 18 -1.53 -6.75 -20.44
CA LYS A 18 -0.62 -5.84 -21.14
C LYS A 18 0.21 -4.98 -20.20
N VAL A 19 -0.41 -4.45 -19.15
CA VAL A 19 0.31 -3.65 -18.15
C VAL A 19 1.37 -4.49 -17.45
N PHE A 20 1.04 -5.70 -17.00
CA PHE A 20 2.00 -6.57 -16.33
C PHE A 20 3.06 -7.13 -17.29
N SER A 21 2.76 -7.33 -18.57
CA SER A 21 3.76 -7.70 -19.57
C SER A 21 4.83 -6.62 -19.73
N ILE A 22 4.48 -5.34 -19.66
CA ILE A 22 5.46 -4.25 -19.71
C ILE A 22 6.41 -4.32 -18.51
N PHE A 23 5.88 -4.55 -17.30
CA PHE A 23 6.73 -4.72 -16.11
C PHE A 23 7.64 -5.95 -16.21
N GLU A 24 7.12 -7.07 -16.76
CA GLU A 24 7.88 -8.30 -17.01
C GLU A 24 9.02 -8.05 -18.00
N ASP A 25 8.72 -7.44 -19.15
CA ASP A 25 9.70 -7.17 -20.21
C ASP A 25 10.83 -6.25 -19.71
N LEU A 26 10.54 -5.35 -18.79
CA LEU A 26 11.50 -4.43 -18.19
C LEU A 26 12.16 -4.98 -16.91
N GLY A 27 11.78 -6.18 -16.47
CA GLY A 27 12.33 -6.83 -15.28
C GLY A 27 12.00 -6.11 -13.97
N ILE A 28 10.90 -5.35 -13.92
CA ILE A 28 10.52 -4.57 -12.75
C ILE A 28 9.55 -5.36 -11.87
N SER A 29 9.90 -5.47 -10.60
CA SER A 29 9.08 -6.13 -9.60
C SER A 29 7.98 -5.20 -9.10
N VAL A 30 6.73 -5.68 -9.16
CA VAL A 30 5.56 -5.02 -8.56
C VAL A 30 5.33 -5.61 -7.17
N ASP A 31 5.15 -4.76 -6.17
CA ASP A 31 4.94 -5.17 -4.78
C ASP A 31 3.45 -5.19 -4.42
N CYS A 32 2.78 -4.05 -4.49
CA CYS A 32 1.35 -3.94 -4.21
C CYS A 32 0.57 -3.50 -5.43
N VAL A 33 -0.64 -4.03 -5.59
CA VAL A 33 -1.56 -3.69 -6.67
C VAL A 33 -2.95 -3.42 -6.11
N ALA A 34 -3.54 -2.31 -6.53
CA ALA A 34 -4.96 -2.07 -6.37
C ALA A 34 -5.56 -1.74 -7.74
N THR A 35 -6.72 -2.29 -8.04
CA THR A 35 -7.40 -2.07 -9.31
C THR A 35 -8.83 -1.60 -9.10
N SER A 36 -9.26 -0.73 -9.99
CA SER A 36 -10.67 -0.36 -10.14
C SER A 36 -11.11 -0.64 -11.57
N GLU A 37 -12.31 -0.24 -11.91
CA GLU A 37 -12.87 -0.44 -13.26
C GLU A 37 -12.07 0.28 -14.36
N VAL A 38 -11.41 1.38 -14.02
CA VAL A 38 -10.70 2.26 -14.97
C VAL A 38 -9.27 2.61 -14.56
N SER A 39 -8.79 2.11 -13.43
CA SER A 39 -7.45 2.44 -12.92
C SER A 39 -6.75 1.25 -12.31
N ILE A 40 -5.43 1.28 -12.39
CA ILE A 40 -4.51 0.34 -11.75
C ILE A 40 -3.48 1.19 -10.99
N SER A 41 -3.44 1.04 -9.68
CA SER A 41 -2.38 1.63 -8.87
C SER A 41 -1.40 0.54 -8.46
N VAL A 42 -0.11 0.75 -8.73
CA VAL A 42 0.96 -0.20 -8.41
C VAL A 42 2.06 0.46 -7.60
N SER A 43 2.55 -0.24 -6.59
CA SER A 43 3.84 0.09 -5.97
C SER A 43 4.93 -0.80 -6.55
N LEU A 44 6.12 -0.22 -6.72
CA LEU A 44 7.27 -0.90 -7.27
C LEU A 44 8.27 -1.14 -6.14
N ASP A 45 8.90 -2.32 -6.16
CA ASP A 45 9.92 -2.69 -5.20
C ASP A 45 11.29 -2.10 -5.62
N PRO A 46 11.80 -1.07 -4.90
CA PRO A 46 13.08 -0.48 -5.23
C PRO A 46 14.27 -1.33 -4.76
N SER A 47 14.06 -2.39 -3.98
CA SER A 47 15.14 -3.16 -3.34
C SER A 47 15.98 -3.96 -4.33
N LYS A 48 15.46 -4.22 -5.52
CA LYS A 48 16.15 -4.97 -6.57
C LYS A 48 16.98 -4.11 -7.53
N ILE A 49 16.97 -2.79 -7.37
CA ILE A 49 17.62 -1.86 -8.27
C ILE A 49 18.88 -1.28 -7.60
N TRP A 50 20.04 -1.49 -8.22
CA TRP A 50 21.38 -1.28 -7.64
C TRP A 50 21.86 0.19 -7.56
N SER A 51 21.19 1.14 -8.21
CA SER A 51 21.52 2.56 -8.12
C SER A 51 20.34 3.48 -8.38
N ARG A 52 20.31 4.66 -7.74
CA ARG A 52 19.24 5.66 -7.90
C ARG A 52 19.09 6.16 -9.34
N GLU A 53 20.18 6.29 -10.08
CA GLU A 53 20.18 6.79 -11.45
C GLU A 53 19.56 5.77 -12.42
N LEU A 54 19.88 4.48 -12.24
CA LEU A 54 19.25 3.41 -13.01
C LEU A 54 17.75 3.30 -12.68
N ILE A 55 17.36 3.49 -11.42
CA ILE A 55 15.95 3.49 -11.01
C ILE A 55 15.16 4.55 -11.80
N GLN A 56 15.68 5.77 -11.92
CA GLN A 56 14.95 6.83 -12.59
C GLN A 56 14.81 6.54 -14.09
N GLN A 57 15.86 6.08 -14.75
CA GLN A 57 15.82 5.72 -16.17
C GLN A 57 14.85 4.58 -16.47
N GLU A 58 14.82 3.57 -15.62
CA GLU A 58 13.87 2.44 -15.74
C GLU A 58 12.44 2.88 -15.49
N LEU A 59 12.21 3.76 -14.50
CA LEU A 59 10.89 4.33 -14.24
C LEU A 59 10.40 5.19 -15.40
N ASP A 60 11.27 6.03 -15.95
CA ASP A 60 10.93 6.87 -17.11
C ASP A 60 10.56 5.99 -18.32
N HIS A 61 11.31 4.91 -18.54
CA HIS A 61 11.01 3.96 -19.61
C HIS A 61 9.69 3.20 -19.40
N VAL A 62 9.40 2.78 -18.17
CA VAL A 62 8.10 2.19 -17.84
C VAL A 62 6.96 3.15 -18.10
N VAL A 63 7.11 4.41 -17.68
CA VAL A 63 6.10 5.45 -17.92
C VAL A 63 5.87 5.64 -19.42
N GLU A 64 6.93 5.75 -20.21
CA GLU A 64 6.84 5.89 -21.67
C GLU A 64 6.10 4.71 -22.34
N GLU A 65 6.40 3.47 -21.92
CA GLU A 65 5.73 2.28 -22.48
C GLU A 65 4.24 2.22 -22.07
N LEU A 66 3.94 2.54 -20.81
CA LEU A 66 2.57 2.57 -20.33
C LEU A 66 1.75 3.71 -20.92
N GLU A 67 2.35 4.86 -21.18
CA GLU A 67 1.67 6.02 -21.80
C GLU A 67 1.16 5.73 -23.22
N LYS A 68 1.70 4.72 -23.90
CA LYS A 68 1.18 4.26 -25.19
C LYS A 68 -0.23 3.67 -25.11
N ILE A 69 -0.62 3.21 -23.92
CA ILE A 69 -1.89 2.48 -23.70
C ILE A 69 -2.81 3.11 -22.66
N ALA A 70 -2.30 4.00 -21.79
CA ALA A 70 -3.03 4.59 -20.68
C ALA A 70 -2.48 5.98 -20.32
N PHE A 71 -3.18 6.70 -19.43
CA PHE A 71 -2.61 7.86 -18.75
C PHE A 71 -1.87 7.37 -17.50
N VAL A 72 -0.65 7.85 -17.31
CA VAL A 72 0.23 7.40 -16.22
C VAL A 72 0.62 8.57 -15.34
N HIS A 73 0.45 8.41 -14.03
CA HIS A 73 0.91 9.34 -13.02
C HIS A 73 1.95 8.67 -12.15
N LEU A 74 3.19 9.15 -12.20
CA LEU A 74 4.25 8.71 -11.28
C LEU A 74 4.16 9.49 -9.97
N LEU A 75 3.79 8.82 -8.90
CA LEU A 75 3.70 9.36 -7.55
C LEU A 75 4.95 8.96 -6.77
N GLN A 76 5.88 9.89 -6.60
CA GLN A 76 7.10 9.71 -5.82
C GLN A 76 6.86 9.97 -4.33
N GLN A 77 7.87 9.71 -3.50
CA GLN A 77 7.83 9.93 -2.06
C GLN A 77 6.66 9.21 -1.37
N ARG A 78 6.54 7.92 -1.63
CA ARG A 78 5.56 7.04 -1.00
C ARG A 78 6.29 5.97 -0.21
N ALA A 79 5.74 5.67 0.96
CA ALA A 79 6.17 4.58 1.81
C ALA A 79 5.03 3.58 2.00
N ILE A 80 5.40 2.33 2.22
CA ILE A 80 4.47 1.24 2.51
C ILE A 80 4.59 0.94 4.01
N VAL A 81 3.48 1.05 4.72
CA VAL A 81 3.36 0.60 6.10
C VAL A 81 2.53 -0.67 6.11
N SER A 82 3.12 -1.77 6.54
CA SER A 82 2.48 -3.08 6.54
C SER A 82 2.08 -3.53 7.95
N LEU A 83 0.82 -3.89 8.10
CA LEU A 83 0.27 -4.55 9.28
C LEU A 83 0.28 -6.06 9.01
N ILE A 84 1.16 -6.80 9.71
CA ILE A 84 1.33 -8.24 9.51
C ILE A 84 0.84 -8.97 10.75
N GLY A 85 -0.15 -9.83 10.60
CA GLY A 85 -0.69 -10.54 11.73
C GLY A 85 -1.67 -11.66 11.40
N ASN A 86 -2.03 -12.47 12.41
CA ASN A 86 -3.02 -13.52 12.24
C ASN A 86 -4.44 -12.92 12.25
N VAL A 87 -4.98 -12.63 11.08
CA VAL A 87 -6.12 -11.74 10.91
C VAL A 87 -7.45 -12.51 10.82
N ARG A 88 -7.85 -13.18 11.88
CA ARG A 88 -9.26 -13.59 12.01
C ARG A 88 -10.19 -12.38 12.22
N LYS A 89 -9.62 -11.23 12.60
CA LYS A 89 -10.31 -9.98 12.93
C LYS A 89 -9.83 -8.80 12.09
N SER A 90 -9.67 -8.99 10.77
CA SER A 90 -9.12 -7.97 9.86
C SER A 90 -9.88 -6.64 9.91
N SER A 91 -11.19 -6.67 10.03
CA SER A 91 -12.01 -5.47 10.12
C SER A 91 -11.73 -4.65 11.36
N LEU A 92 -11.51 -5.31 12.51
CA LEU A 92 -11.17 -4.65 13.77
C LEU A 92 -9.78 -4.00 13.72
N ILE A 93 -8.80 -4.69 13.11
CA ILE A 93 -7.45 -4.14 12.93
C ILE A 93 -7.50 -2.91 12.02
N LEU A 94 -8.23 -2.99 10.91
CA LEU A 94 -8.40 -1.86 10.00
C LEU A 94 -9.11 -0.69 10.68
N GLU A 95 -10.19 -0.94 11.42
CA GLU A 95 -10.89 0.09 12.17
C GLU A 95 -9.95 0.82 13.13
N LYS A 96 -9.21 0.08 13.97
CA LYS A 96 -8.24 0.66 14.89
C LYS A 96 -7.13 1.41 14.17
N ALA A 97 -6.58 0.84 13.09
CA ALA A 97 -5.55 1.50 12.30
C ALA A 97 -6.06 2.82 11.69
N PHE A 98 -7.24 2.82 11.05
CA PHE A 98 -7.82 4.04 10.49
C PHE A 98 -8.22 5.06 11.55
N HIS A 99 -8.67 4.62 12.72
CA HIS A 99 -8.92 5.52 13.84
C HIS A 99 -7.64 6.26 14.25
N VAL A 100 -6.53 5.54 14.40
CA VAL A 100 -5.22 6.13 14.73
C VAL A 100 -4.76 7.09 13.65
N LEU A 101 -4.75 6.67 12.38
CA LEU A 101 -4.31 7.49 11.25
C LEU A 101 -5.13 8.76 11.12
N ARG A 102 -6.45 8.68 11.32
CA ARG A 102 -7.32 9.85 11.35
C ARG A 102 -6.94 10.83 12.46
N ARG A 103 -6.61 10.33 13.66
CA ARG A 103 -6.22 11.19 14.80
C ARG A 103 -4.94 11.95 14.54
N ILE A 104 -3.96 11.34 13.87
CA ILE A 104 -2.69 11.98 13.51
C ILE A 104 -2.75 12.75 12.18
N GLY A 105 -3.91 12.77 11.51
CA GLY A 105 -4.13 13.52 10.28
C GLY A 105 -3.47 12.94 9.02
N VAL A 106 -3.08 11.65 9.05
CA VAL A 106 -2.46 10.98 7.90
C VAL A 106 -3.51 10.42 6.96
N ASN A 107 -3.33 10.69 5.66
CA ASN A 107 -4.20 10.21 4.61
C ASN A 107 -3.60 9.00 3.88
N VAL A 108 -4.28 7.86 3.97
CA VAL A 108 -3.91 6.65 3.25
C VAL A 108 -4.28 6.81 1.78
N GLN A 109 -3.31 6.64 0.89
CA GLN A 109 -3.49 6.84 -0.55
C GLN A 109 -3.87 5.57 -1.29
N MET A 110 -3.40 4.42 -0.80
CA MET A 110 -3.73 3.11 -1.36
C MET A 110 -3.73 2.08 -0.23
N ILE A 111 -4.62 1.11 -0.35
CA ILE A 111 -4.70 -0.04 0.54
C ILE A 111 -4.59 -1.30 -0.31
N SER A 112 -3.70 -2.20 0.05
CA SER A 112 -3.62 -3.53 -0.52
C SER A 112 -3.85 -4.57 0.57
N GLN A 113 -4.90 -5.37 0.38
CA GLN A 113 -5.24 -6.48 1.26
C GLN A 113 -5.69 -7.65 0.40
N GLY A 114 -4.88 -8.70 0.35
CA GLY A 114 -5.23 -9.93 -0.35
C GLY A 114 -6.13 -10.85 0.49
N ALA A 115 -6.56 -11.95 -0.11
CA ALA A 115 -7.25 -13.03 0.57
C ALA A 115 -6.35 -13.77 1.58
N SER A 116 -5.04 -13.64 1.44
CA SER A 116 -4.07 -14.00 2.46
C SER A 116 -4.27 -13.07 3.65
N LYS A 117 -4.72 -13.61 4.76
CA LYS A 117 -5.13 -12.86 5.95
C LYS A 117 -3.95 -12.33 6.79
N VAL A 118 -2.75 -12.29 6.26
CA VAL A 118 -1.52 -12.04 7.02
C VAL A 118 -0.99 -10.64 6.84
N ASN A 119 -1.22 -10.00 5.68
CA ASN A 119 -0.63 -8.70 5.37
C ASN A 119 -1.69 -7.70 4.88
N MET A 120 -1.68 -6.51 5.47
CA MET A 120 -2.41 -5.33 5.01
C MET A 120 -1.41 -4.20 4.79
N SER A 121 -1.23 -3.78 3.55
CA SER A 121 -0.30 -2.72 3.18
C SER A 121 -1.03 -1.40 2.97
N LEU A 122 -0.57 -0.37 3.66
CA LEU A 122 -1.08 1.00 3.60
C LEU A 122 -0.02 1.87 2.93
N ILE A 123 -0.35 2.55 1.86
CA ILE A 123 0.56 3.49 1.21
C ILE A 123 0.26 4.90 1.72
N VAL A 124 1.28 5.53 2.27
CA VAL A 124 1.25 6.89 2.83
C VAL A 124 2.35 7.74 2.20
N HIS A 125 2.38 9.03 2.50
CA HIS A 125 3.49 9.88 2.11
C HIS A 125 4.75 9.51 2.92
N ASP A 126 5.91 9.49 2.28
CA ASP A 126 7.18 9.08 2.91
C ASP A 126 7.51 9.89 4.17
N SER A 127 7.25 11.19 4.15
CA SER A 127 7.45 12.08 5.32
C SER A 127 6.54 11.75 6.51
N GLU A 128 5.46 11.02 6.30
CA GLU A 128 4.48 10.63 7.33
C GLU A 128 4.70 9.20 7.84
N ALA A 129 5.53 8.41 7.14
CA ALA A 129 5.70 6.98 7.40
C ALA A 129 6.17 6.69 8.84
N LYS A 130 7.18 7.42 9.32
CA LYS A 130 7.69 7.27 10.67
C LYS A 130 6.61 7.57 11.72
N LEU A 131 5.88 8.68 11.55
CA LEU A 131 4.78 9.05 12.43
C LEU A 131 3.68 7.99 12.44
N CYS A 132 3.35 7.43 11.26
CA CYS A 132 2.38 6.35 11.15
C CYS A 132 2.79 5.12 11.95
N VAL A 133 4.04 4.67 11.78
CA VAL A 133 4.54 3.48 12.47
C VAL A 133 4.57 3.69 13.98
N GLU A 134 5.08 4.82 14.45
CA GLU A 134 5.12 5.14 15.88
C GLU A 134 3.72 5.17 16.50
N ALA A 135 2.76 5.84 15.86
CA ALA A 135 1.40 5.94 16.37
C ALA A 135 0.66 4.59 16.33
N LEU A 136 0.83 3.83 15.25
CA LEU A 136 0.25 2.49 15.14
C LEU A 136 0.88 1.53 16.15
N HIS A 137 2.21 1.57 16.32
CA HIS A 137 2.91 0.75 17.30
C HIS A 137 2.41 1.05 18.71
N GLN A 138 2.34 2.31 19.09
CA GLN A 138 1.81 2.71 20.38
C GLN A 138 0.38 2.20 20.59
N ALA A 139 -0.48 2.36 19.60
CA ALA A 139 -1.86 1.95 19.71
C ALA A 139 -2.07 0.43 19.80
N PHE A 140 -1.25 -0.35 19.08
CA PHE A 140 -1.41 -1.80 19.03
C PHE A 140 -0.64 -2.56 20.10
N PHE A 141 0.52 -2.02 20.55
CA PHE A 141 1.46 -2.76 21.42
C PHE A 141 1.75 -2.09 22.75
N GLU A 142 1.54 -0.77 22.88
CA GLU A 142 1.87 -0.02 24.11
C GLU A 142 0.62 0.54 24.80
N GLY A 143 -0.59 0.20 24.31
CA GLY A 143 -1.83 0.83 24.72
C GLY A 143 -2.13 0.66 26.19
N ASP A 144 -1.74 1.62 26.98
CA ASP A 144 -2.43 1.99 28.22
C ASP A 144 -3.77 2.61 27.85
N GLY A 145 -4.83 2.08 28.42
CA GLY A 145 -6.19 2.51 28.17
C GLY A 145 -6.43 3.98 28.47
N ASP A 146 -6.19 4.84 27.48
CA ASP A 146 -6.84 6.13 27.48
C ASP A 146 -8.28 5.93 27.01
N GLY A 147 -9.12 5.85 28.03
CA GLY A 147 -10.54 5.60 27.92
C GLY A 147 -11.26 6.64 27.07
N ASP A 148 -11.46 6.33 25.81
CA ASP A 148 -12.59 6.82 25.06
C ASP A 148 -13.43 5.60 24.62
N GLY A 149 -14.20 5.12 25.53
CA GLY A 149 -15.54 4.57 25.38
C GLY A 149 -15.76 3.26 24.67
N ASP A 150 -14.78 2.48 24.22
CA ASP A 150 -15.05 1.11 23.76
C ASP A 150 -14.04 0.08 24.27
N ASP A 151 -14.23 -0.30 25.53
CA ASP A 151 -13.49 -1.37 26.24
C ASP A 151 -13.53 -2.74 25.54
N ARG A 152 -14.30 -2.87 24.44
CA ARG A 152 -14.39 -4.12 23.67
C ARG A 152 -13.24 -4.30 22.70
N LEU A 153 -12.58 -3.20 22.30
CA LEU A 153 -11.50 -3.23 21.31
C LEU A 153 -10.15 -3.65 21.92
N THR A 154 -9.91 -3.34 23.19
CA THR A 154 -8.61 -3.59 23.85
C THR A 154 -8.45 -5.01 24.39
N ALA A 155 -9.53 -5.69 24.75
CA ALA A 155 -9.50 -7.03 25.37
C ALA A 155 -9.29 -8.18 24.37
N GLU A 156 -9.24 -7.92 23.06
CA GLU A 156 -9.28 -8.97 22.06
C GLU A 156 -8.03 -9.06 21.15
N PHE A 157 -6.97 -8.26 21.42
CA PHE A 157 -5.72 -8.34 20.66
C PHE A 157 -4.75 -9.29 21.36
N ASP A 158 -4.49 -10.44 20.74
CA ASP A 158 -3.32 -11.27 21.04
C ASP A 158 -2.09 -10.58 20.45
N GLU A 159 -1.28 -9.95 21.29
CA GLU A 159 -0.05 -9.22 20.92
C GLU A 159 0.99 -10.11 20.21
N GLU A 160 0.93 -11.43 20.40
CA GLU A 160 1.89 -12.37 19.82
C GLU A 160 1.86 -12.50 18.29
N ASN A 161 0.85 -11.94 17.62
CA ASN A 161 0.58 -12.23 16.20
C ASN A 161 0.48 -11.00 15.29
N LEU A 162 0.84 -9.80 15.74
CA LEU A 162 0.83 -8.60 14.91
C LEU A 162 2.25 -8.02 14.78
N ARG A 163 2.66 -7.68 13.56
CA ARG A 163 3.91 -6.97 13.26
C ARG A 163 3.64 -5.76 12.39
N LEU A 164 4.44 -4.71 12.59
CA LEU A 164 4.49 -3.52 11.75
C LEU A 164 5.81 -3.50 11.00
N GLU A 165 5.76 -3.30 9.69
CA GLU A 165 6.93 -3.14 8.82
C GLU A 165 6.81 -1.87 7.97
N LEU A 166 7.95 -1.25 7.73
CA LEU A 166 8.15 -0.07 6.87
C LEU A 166 8.79 -0.48 5.55
#